data_452ad4b2534b4a2ef6d436f6e7376cdb
#
_entry.id   452ad4b2534b4a2ef6d436f6e7376cdb
#
_cell.length_a   1.000
_cell.length_b   1.000
_cell.length_c   1.000
_cell.angle_alpha   90.00
_cell.angle_beta   90.00
_cell.angle_gamma   90.00
#
_symmetry.space_group_name_H-M   'P 1'
#
loop_
_entity.id
_entity.type
_entity.pdbx_description
1 polymer ?
#
loop_
_entity_poly.entity_id
_entity_poly.type
_entity_poly.pdbx_seq_one_letter_code
_entity_poly.pdbx_strand_id
1 'polypeptide(L)'
;QNFNKVYPYALVGRKMMAQVDSTIAADVSKRSQRNRYINDVEKELFRIFEKDIRGMTVNQGLLLMKLVDRECGMSAYSIIKTYESGFAANFWQLVARLFSQDLKSRYDPKGKDAKTEELCRIWDSGEWDSFYWSIFMTSPPRTIIKTETLSSEVKKR
;
A
#
# COMPACT_ATOMS: atom_id res chain seq x y z
N GLN A 1 8.64 -15.36 4.34
CA GLN A 1 7.21 -15.41 4.72
C GLN A 1 6.61 -14.00 4.84
N ASN A 2 7.24 -13.06 5.56
CA ASN A 2 6.72 -11.68 5.73
C ASN A 2 6.51 -10.97 4.38
N PHE A 3 7.47 -11.08 3.45
CA PHE A 3 7.35 -10.51 2.11
C PHE A 3 6.10 -11.03 1.38
N ASN A 4 5.89 -12.34 1.34
CA ASN A 4 4.73 -12.95 0.71
C ASN A 4 3.40 -12.41 1.28
N LYS A 5 3.38 -12.14 2.59
CA LYS A 5 2.18 -11.62 3.27
C LYS A 5 1.91 -10.16 2.94
N VAL A 6 2.93 -9.30 2.88
CA VAL A 6 2.75 -7.84 2.80
C VAL A 6 2.87 -7.26 1.39
N TYR A 7 3.61 -7.90 0.49
CA TYR A 7 3.82 -7.36 -0.85
C TYR A 7 2.52 -7.15 -1.66
N PRO A 8 1.52 -8.05 -1.60
CA PRO A 8 0.24 -7.83 -2.25
C PRO A 8 -0.46 -6.52 -1.85
N TYR A 9 -0.31 -6.06 -0.60
CA TYR A 9 -0.86 -4.77 -0.15
C TYR A 9 -0.18 -3.59 -0.83
N ALA A 10 1.13 -3.64 -1.01
CA ALA A 10 1.86 -2.58 -1.73
C ALA A 10 1.45 -2.53 -3.21
N LEU A 11 1.24 -3.68 -3.85
CA LEU A 11 0.76 -3.75 -5.24
C LEU A 11 -0.66 -3.19 -5.40
N VAL A 12 -1.54 -3.48 -4.44
CA VAL A 12 -2.89 -2.89 -4.39
C VAL A 12 -2.79 -1.38 -4.20
N GLY A 13 -1.94 -0.92 -3.29
CA GLY A 13 -1.69 0.51 -3.06
C GLY A 13 -1.26 1.23 -4.35
N ARG A 14 -0.31 0.66 -5.10
CA ARG A 14 0.12 1.19 -6.41
C ARG A 14 -1.04 1.32 -7.39
N LYS A 15 -1.84 0.28 -7.51
CA LYS A 15 -3.00 0.27 -8.41
C LYS A 15 -4.02 1.35 -8.02
N MET A 16 -4.31 1.48 -6.74
CA MET A 16 -5.23 2.48 -6.22
C MET A 16 -4.71 3.91 -6.45
N MET A 17 -3.44 4.16 -6.20
CA MET A 17 -2.81 5.46 -6.45
C MET A 17 -2.88 5.87 -7.92
N ALA A 18 -2.59 4.95 -8.84
CA ALA A 18 -2.69 5.20 -10.27
C ALA A 18 -4.14 5.54 -10.70
N GLN A 19 -5.15 4.87 -10.12
CA GLN A 19 -6.55 5.18 -10.37
C GLN A 19 -6.96 6.56 -9.83
N VAL A 20 -6.47 6.93 -8.65
CA VAL A 20 -6.73 8.24 -8.03
C VAL A 20 -6.15 9.36 -8.88
N ASP A 21 -4.89 9.24 -9.27
CA ASP A 21 -4.20 10.25 -10.09
C ASP A 21 -4.90 10.43 -11.44
N SER A 22 -5.28 9.32 -12.08
CA SER A 22 -6.03 9.33 -13.34
C SER A 22 -7.40 10.00 -13.21
N THR A 23 -8.14 9.72 -12.14
CA THR A 23 -9.47 10.28 -11.90
C THR A 23 -9.38 11.78 -11.58
N ILE A 24 -8.43 12.20 -10.76
CA ILE A 24 -8.22 13.62 -10.45
C ILE A 24 -7.85 14.41 -11.69
N ALA A 25 -6.99 13.86 -12.56
CA ALA A 25 -6.58 14.51 -13.80
C ALA A 25 -7.72 14.65 -14.81
N ALA A 26 -8.62 13.66 -14.89
CA ALA A 26 -9.69 13.61 -15.91
C ALA A 26 -10.97 14.35 -15.50
N ASP A 27 -11.42 14.25 -14.22
CA ASP A 27 -12.80 14.55 -13.85
C ASP A 27 -12.95 15.62 -12.76
N VAL A 28 -11.88 16.10 -12.11
CA VAL A 28 -12.00 16.92 -10.90
C VAL A 28 -11.47 18.33 -11.08
N SER A 29 -12.31 19.20 -11.65
CA SER A 29 -11.95 20.62 -11.88
C SER A 29 -12.20 21.53 -10.66
N LYS A 30 -13.08 21.14 -9.72
CA LYS A 30 -13.43 21.96 -8.55
C LYS A 30 -12.80 21.41 -7.27
N ARG A 31 -12.27 22.32 -6.43
CA ARG A 31 -11.65 21.99 -5.13
C ARG A 31 -12.58 21.18 -4.21
N SER A 32 -13.88 21.50 -4.18
CA SER A 32 -14.86 20.78 -3.36
C SER A 32 -15.08 19.32 -3.80
N GLN A 33 -15.08 19.07 -5.11
CA GLN A 33 -15.18 17.73 -5.68
C GLN A 33 -13.94 16.92 -5.40
N ARG A 34 -12.76 17.55 -5.52
CA ARG A 34 -11.46 16.92 -5.19
C ARG A 34 -11.42 16.48 -3.72
N ASN A 35 -11.82 17.36 -2.79
CA ASN A 35 -11.81 17.04 -1.36
C ASN A 35 -12.76 15.88 -1.03
N ARG A 36 -13.95 15.86 -1.65
CA ARG A 36 -14.90 14.75 -1.49
C ARG A 36 -14.34 13.45 -2.00
N TYR A 37 -13.72 13.47 -3.17
CA TYR A 37 -13.08 12.30 -3.77
C TYR A 37 -11.94 11.77 -2.90
N ILE A 38 -11.05 12.64 -2.40
CA ILE A 38 -9.97 12.26 -1.48
C ILE A 38 -10.54 11.61 -0.21
N ASN A 39 -11.61 12.17 0.35
CA ASN A 39 -12.27 11.60 1.52
C ASN A 39 -12.86 10.20 1.26
N ASP A 40 -13.45 9.98 0.09
CA ASP A 40 -13.96 8.67 -0.31
C ASP A 40 -12.84 7.65 -0.51
N VAL A 41 -11.72 8.07 -1.09
CA VAL A 41 -10.51 7.23 -1.23
C VAL A 41 -9.94 6.86 0.14
N GLU A 42 -9.85 7.80 1.09
CA GLU A 42 -9.36 7.53 2.44
C GLU A 42 -10.25 6.51 3.16
N LYS A 43 -11.57 6.65 3.07
CA LYS A 43 -12.51 5.68 3.65
C LYS A 43 -12.32 4.28 3.09
N GLU A 44 -12.11 4.18 1.78
CA GLU A 44 -11.91 2.90 1.13
C GLU A 44 -10.56 2.27 1.48
N LEU A 45 -9.49 3.07 1.51
CA LEU A 45 -8.18 2.62 2.00
C LEU A 45 -8.27 2.12 3.43
N PHE A 46 -8.95 2.87 4.30
CA PHE A 46 -9.16 2.47 5.69
C PHE A 46 -9.93 1.14 5.78
N ARG A 47 -11.02 1.00 5.04
CA ARG A 47 -11.84 -0.21 5.02
C ARG A 47 -11.03 -1.45 4.58
N ILE A 48 -10.20 -1.30 3.55
CA ILE A 48 -9.41 -2.42 2.99
C ILE A 48 -8.26 -2.81 3.92
N PHE A 49 -7.55 -1.83 4.46
CA PHE A 49 -6.26 -2.07 5.10
C PHE A 49 -6.28 -2.02 6.63
N GLU A 50 -7.26 -1.39 7.25
CA GLU A 50 -7.24 -1.12 8.69
C GLU A 50 -7.10 -2.39 9.52
N LYS A 51 -7.95 -3.37 9.30
CA LYS A 51 -7.93 -4.63 10.05
C LYS A 51 -6.61 -5.39 9.87
N ASP A 52 -6.14 -5.45 8.63
CA ASP A 52 -4.94 -6.21 8.29
C ASP A 52 -3.68 -5.52 8.81
N ILE A 53 -3.61 -4.18 8.70
CA ILE A 53 -2.50 -3.40 9.25
C ILE A 53 -2.44 -3.50 10.77
N ARG A 54 -3.58 -3.45 11.47
CA ARG A 54 -3.63 -3.66 12.93
C ARG A 54 -3.15 -5.05 13.35
N GLY A 55 -3.36 -6.06 12.50
CA GLY A 55 -2.90 -7.44 12.71
C GLY A 55 -1.45 -7.70 12.30
N MET A 56 -0.76 -6.74 11.71
CA MET A 56 0.64 -6.89 11.31
C MET A 56 1.58 -6.77 12.52
N THR A 57 2.67 -7.55 12.46
CA THR A 57 3.81 -7.31 13.36
C THR A 57 4.52 -6.01 12.97
N VAL A 58 5.31 -5.44 13.88
CA VAL A 58 6.12 -4.24 13.59
C VAL A 58 7.00 -4.45 12.37
N ASN A 59 7.68 -5.60 12.26
CA ASN A 59 8.54 -5.91 11.11
C ASN A 59 7.75 -6.00 9.79
N GLN A 60 6.53 -6.54 9.82
CA GLN A 60 5.65 -6.57 8.64
C GLN A 60 5.21 -5.17 8.24
N GLY A 61 4.86 -4.32 9.20
CA GLY A 61 4.50 -2.94 8.95
C GLY A 61 5.66 -2.11 8.37
N LEU A 62 6.87 -2.28 8.91
CA LEU A 62 8.10 -1.65 8.39
C LEU A 62 8.38 -2.08 6.94
N LEU A 63 8.28 -3.38 6.68
CA LEU A 63 8.46 -3.92 5.32
C LEU A 63 7.39 -3.39 4.36
N LEU A 64 6.12 -3.32 4.79
CA LEU A 64 5.05 -2.76 3.98
C LEU A 64 5.33 -1.31 3.58
N MET A 65 5.77 -0.46 4.51
CA MET A 65 6.11 0.94 4.21
C MET A 65 7.23 1.07 3.19
N LYS A 66 8.25 0.23 3.27
CA LYS A 66 9.32 0.15 2.28
C LYS A 66 8.81 -0.24 0.89
N LEU A 67 7.97 -1.27 0.84
CA LEU A 67 7.39 -1.75 -0.42
C LEU A 67 6.42 -0.74 -1.02
N VAL A 68 5.65 -0.01 -0.20
CA VAL A 68 4.79 1.09 -0.66
C VAL A 68 5.62 2.20 -1.31
N ASP A 69 6.74 2.62 -0.71
CA ASP A 69 7.62 3.61 -1.34
C ASP A 69 8.17 3.11 -2.68
N ARG A 70 8.62 1.86 -2.75
CA ARG A 70 9.07 1.24 -4.00
C ARG A 70 8.02 1.27 -5.09
N GLU A 71 6.81 0.86 -4.77
CA GLU A 71 5.72 0.69 -5.73
C GLU A 71 5.04 2.00 -6.12
N CYS A 72 4.89 2.93 -5.18
CA CYS A 72 4.18 4.20 -5.40
C CYS A 72 5.12 5.37 -5.72
N GLY A 73 6.44 5.23 -5.54
CA GLY A 73 7.40 6.31 -5.71
C GLY A 73 7.28 7.43 -4.67
N MET A 74 6.53 7.21 -3.60
CA MET A 74 6.26 8.14 -2.51
C MET A 74 6.38 7.41 -1.17
N SER A 75 7.00 8.07 -0.17
CA SER A 75 7.02 7.52 1.19
C SER A 75 5.60 7.36 1.76
N ALA A 76 5.43 6.41 2.68
CA ALA A 76 4.16 6.23 3.38
C ALA A 76 3.70 7.53 4.05
N TYR A 77 4.63 8.33 4.61
CA TYR A 77 4.33 9.65 5.17
C TYR A 77 3.71 10.60 4.14
N SER A 78 4.29 10.69 2.95
CA SER A 78 3.78 11.55 1.87
C SER A 78 2.39 11.13 1.42
N ILE A 79 2.13 9.83 1.31
CA ILE A 79 0.81 9.30 0.96
C ILE A 79 -0.22 9.67 2.03
N ILE A 80 0.08 9.43 3.30
CA ILE A 80 -0.81 9.78 4.41
C ILE A 80 -1.14 11.28 4.38
N LYS A 81 -0.12 12.13 4.24
CA LYS A 81 -0.31 13.60 4.18
C LYS A 81 -1.16 14.05 3.00
N THR A 82 -1.03 13.40 1.85
CA THR A 82 -1.79 13.74 0.65
C THR A 82 -3.26 13.37 0.75
N TYR A 83 -3.57 12.21 1.38
CA TYR A 83 -4.92 11.63 1.40
C TYR A 83 -5.59 11.67 2.79
N GLU A 84 -4.97 12.26 3.79
CA GLU A 84 -5.57 12.44 5.11
C GLU A 84 -6.71 13.45 5.05
N SER A 85 -7.93 13.00 5.32
CA SER A 85 -9.15 13.85 5.35
C SER A 85 -9.74 14.03 6.75
N GLY A 86 -9.12 13.41 7.76
CA GLY A 86 -9.60 13.40 9.14
C GLY A 86 -10.55 12.26 9.50
N PHE A 87 -11.10 11.52 8.55
CA PHE A 87 -12.00 10.38 8.80
C PHE A 87 -11.32 9.31 9.66
N ALA A 88 -10.08 8.96 9.36
CA ALA A 88 -9.30 7.94 10.04
C ALA A 88 -8.13 8.54 10.86
N ALA A 89 -8.28 9.78 11.34
CA ALA A 89 -7.20 10.50 12.01
C ALA A 89 -6.56 9.72 13.17
N ASN A 90 -7.36 9.06 14.01
CA ASN A 90 -6.86 8.26 15.12
C ASN A 90 -6.04 7.05 14.64
N PHE A 91 -6.44 6.42 13.56
CA PHE A 91 -5.70 5.32 12.94
C PHE A 91 -4.36 5.81 12.38
N TRP A 92 -4.37 6.91 11.62
CA TRP A 92 -3.16 7.49 11.06
C TRP A 92 -2.20 8.00 12.14
N GLN A 93 -2.70 8.53 13.25
CA GLN A 93 -1.90 8.89 14.41
C GLN A 93 -1.26 7.66 15.06
N LEU A 94 -1.99 6.54 15.15
CA LEU A 94 -1.43 5.28 15.65
C LEU A 94 -0.29 4.78 14.74
N VAL A 95 -0.51 4.78 13.42
CA VAL A 95 0.52 4.41 12.43
C VAL A 95 1.75 5.32 12.57
N ALA A 96 1.54 6.63 12.63
CA ALA A 96 2.63 7.60 12.79
C ALA A 96 3.40 7.39 14.09
N ARG A 97 2.74 7.08 15.20
CA ARG A 97 3.39 6.83 16.50
C ARG A 97 4.22 5.56 16.49
N LEU A 98 3.71 4.48 15.91
CA LEU A 98 4.40 3.19 15.86
C LEU A 98 5.59 3.19 14.91
N PHE A 99 5.52 3.95 13.83
CA PHE A 99 6.47 3.89 12.72
C PHE A 99 7.11 5.26 12.39
N SER A 100 7.08 6.22 13.31
CA SER A 100 7.43 7.63 13.05
C SER A 100 8.82 7.83 12.44
N GLN A 101 9.80 7.02 12.82
CA GLN A 101 11.17 7.13 12.29
C GLN A 101 11.29 6.56 10.87
N ASP A 102 10.46 5.59 10.52
CA ASP A 102 10.54 4.85 9.27
C ASP A 102 9.58 5.36 8.19
N LEU A 103 8.52 6.09 8.58
CA LEU A 103 7.53 6.64 7.64
C LEU A 103 8.14 7.54 6.55
N LYS A 104 9.19 8.30 6.89
CA LYS A 104 9.91 9.19 5.96
C LYS A 104 11.09 8.52 5.27
N SER A 105 11.45 7.31 5.71
CA SER A 105 12.58 6.59 5.15
C SER A 105 12.30 6.20 3.71
N ARG A 106 13.24 6.53 2.81
CA ARG A 106 13.13 6.19 1.39
C ARG A 106 13.65 4.78 1.13
N TYR A 107 13.04 4.14 0.14
CA TYR A 107 13.47 2.83 -0.34
C TYR A 107 14.85 2.92 -1.03
N ASP A 108 15.77 2.04 -0.63
CA ASP A 108 17.14 2.02 -1.15
C ASP A 108 17.46 0.65 -1.77
N PRO A 109 17.13 0.46 -3.06
CA PRO A 109 17.26 -0.84 -3.73
C PRO A 109 18.71 -1.31 -3.92
N LYS A 110 19.68 -0.42 -3.83
CA LYS A 110 21.11 -0.73 -3.98
C LYS A 110 21.85 -0.84 -2.65
N GLY A 111 21.25 -0.39 -1.56
CA GLY A 111 21.82 -0.39 -0.22
C GLY A 111 21.05 -1.29 0.74
N LYS A 112 20.44 -0.68 1.75
CA LYS A 112 19.78 -1.39 2.87
C LYS A 112 18.59 -2.26 2.45
N ASP A 113 17.94 -1.96 1.34
CA ASP A 113 16.76 -2.68 0.86
C ASP A 113 17.08 -3.64 -0.32
N ALA A 114 18.37 -3.87 -0.62
CA ALA A 114 18.80 -4.70 -1.75
C ALA A 114 18.24 -6.13 -1.73
N LYS A 115 18.16 -6.75 -0.55
CA LYS A 115 17.56 -8.10 -0.41
C LYS A 115 16.05 -8.08 -0.68
N THR A 116 15.36 -7.04 -0.26
CA THR A 116 13.93 -6.86 -0.56
C THR A 116 13.71 -6.63 -2.05
N GLU A 117 14.59 -5.87 -2.69
CA GLU A 117 14.55 -5.65 -4.14
C GLU A 117 14.72 -6.95 -4.93
N GLU A 118 15.61 -7.82 -4.48
CA GLU A 118 15.77 -9.15 -5.09
C GLU A 118 14.46 -9.97 -5.01
N LEU A 119 13.79 -9.98 -3.86
CA LEU A 119 12.50 -10.65 -3.71
C LEU A 119 11.42 -10.05 -4.63
N CYS A 120 11.41 -8.72 -4.78
CA CYS A 120 10.50 -8.05 -5.72
C CYS A 120 10.75 -8.49 -7.16
N ARG A 121 12.01 -8.60 -7.59
CA ARG A 121 12.38 -9.06 -8.95
C ARG A 121 11.93 -10.49 -9.20
N ILE A 122 12.11 -11.38 -8.24
CA ILE A 122 11.64 -12.77 -8.34
C ILE A 122 10.11 -12.81 -8.47
N TRP A 123 9.40 -11.97 -7.71
CA TRP A 123 7.94 -11.84 -7.84
C TRP A 123 7.55 -11.32 -9.21
N ASP A 124 8.17 -10.23 -9.67
CA ASP A 124 7.87 -9.58 -10.94
C ASP A 124 8.19 -10.48 -12.15
N SER A 125 9.17 -11.38 -12.03
CA SER A 125 9.49 -12.38 -13.07
C SER A 125 8.48 -13.54 -13.16
N GLY A 126 7.56 -13.66 -12.20
CA GLY A 126 6.60 -14.77 -12.12
C GLY A 126 7.18 -16.06 -11.51
N GLU A 127 8.40 -16.03 -11.00
CA GLU A 127 9.09 -17.19 -10.42
C GLU A 127 8.84 -17.36 -8.92
N TRP A 128 7.99 -16.53 -8.34
CA TRP A 128 7.78 -16.49 -6.88
C TRP A 128 7.33 -17.83 -6.29
N ASP A 129 6.41 -18.53 -6.94
CA ASP A 129 5.88 -19.79 -6.42
C ASP A 129 6.97 -20.88 -6.39
N SER A 130 7.78 -20.97 -7.44
CA SER A 130 8.91 -21.91 -7.52
C SER A 130 10.01 -21.58 -6.51
N PHE A 131 10.32 -20.29 -6.37
CA PHE A 131 11.28 -19.81 -5.37
C PHE A 131 10.80 -20.11 -3.94
N TYR A 132 9.54 -19.80 -3.63
CA TYR A 132 8.95 -20.08 -2.32
C TYR A 132 8.97 -21.57 -1.99
N TRP A 133 8.60 -22.41 -2.97
CA TRP A 133 8.62 -23.86 -2.84
C TRP A 133 10.04 -24.39 -2.56
N SER A 134 11.06 -23.86 -3.23
CA SER A 134 12.45 -24.27 -3.04
C SER A 134 12.97 -24.06 -1.61
N ILE A 135 12.39 -23.09 -0.88
CA ILE A 135 12.79 -22.76 0.49
C ILE A 135 11.94 -23.48 1.53
N PHE A 136 10.62 -23.49 1.32
CA PHE A 136 9.65 -23.90 2.36
C PHE A 136 8.98 -25.25 2.06
N MET A 137 9.21 -25.84 0.90
CA MET A 137 8.61 -27.10 0.44
C MET A 137 7.06 -27.09 0.48
N THR A 138 6.49 -25.91 0.31
CA THR A 138 5.03 -25.69 0.26
C THR A 138 4.72 -24.50 -0.64
N SER A 139 3.50 -24.44 -1.16
CA SER A 139 3.04 -23.29 -1.94
C SER A 139 2.89 -22.03 -1.08
N PRO A 140 3.16 -20.83 -1.63
CA PRO A 140 2.98 -19.59 -0.89
C PRO A 140 1.51 -19.38 -0.52
N PRO A 141 1.19 -19.02 0.73
CA PRO A 141 -0.15 -18.61 1.11
C PRO A 141 -0.62 -17.43 0.27
N ARG A 142 -1.84 -17.47 -0.24
CA ARG A 142 -2.43 -16.40 -1.05
C ARG A 142 -3.08 -15.34 -0.15
N THR A 143 -2.72 -14.09 -0.34
CA THR A 143 -3.39 -12.96 0.31
C THR A 143 -4.48 -12.44 -0.63
N ILE A 144 -5.74 -12.51 -0.19
CA ILE A 144 -6.89 -12.04 -0.95
C ILE A 144 -7.29 -10.67 -0.41
N ILE A 145 -7.12 -9.63 -1.23
CA ILE A 145 -7.49 -8.25 -0.91
C ILE A 145 -8.68 -7.86 -1.80
N LYS A 146 -9.83 -7.59 -1.17
CA LYS A 146 -11.05 -7.21 -1.88
C LYS A 146 -11.01 -5.73 -2.25
N THR A 147 -10.82 -5.41 -3.53
CA THR A 147 -10.68 -4.04 -4.06
C THR A 147 -11.84 -3.61 -4.97
N GLU A 148 -12.91 -4.37 -5.05
CA GLU A 148 -13.95 -4.19 -6.07
C GLU A 148 -14.76 -2.90 -5.93
N THR A 149 -14.73 -2.24 -4.77
CA THR A 149 -15.62 -1.13 -4.45
C THR A 149 -15.19 0.21 -5.07
N LEU A 150 -13.89 0.46 -5.27
CA LEU A 150 -13.40 1.74 -5.81
C LEU A 150 -13.78 2.00 -7.26
N SER A 151 -13.91 0.94 -8.07
CA SER A 151 -14.22 1.10 -9.50
C SER A 151 -15.71 1.29 -9.79
N SER A 152 -16.60 0.84 -8.89
CA SER A 152 -18.05 0.86 -9.11
C SER A 152 -18.75 2.08 -8.51
N GLU A 153 -18.30 2.60 -7.37
CA GLU A 153 -18.93 3.75 -6.71
C GLU A 153 -18.46 5.09 -7.25
N VAL A 154 -17.19 5.20 -7.66
CA VAL A 154 -16.66 6.43 -8.26
C VAL A 154 -17.25 6.67 -9.66
N LYS A 155 -17.61 5.61 -10.39
CA LYS A 155 -18.28 5.72 -11.70
C LYS A 155 -19.76 6.06 -11.63
N LYS A 156 -20.41 5.96 -10.46
CA LYS A 156 -21.84 6.23 -10.24
C LYS A 156 -22.14 7.64 -9.71
N ARG A 157 -21.12 8.43 -9.45
CA ARG A 157 -21.25 9.80 -8.93
C ARG A 157 -20.55 10.81 -9.82
#